data_1a3f7a52a20fe29372dc718a1bd5d444
#
_entry.id   1a3f7a52a20fe29372dc718a1bd5d444
#
_cell.length_a   1.000
_cell.length_b   1.000
_cell.length_c   1.000
_cell.angle_alpha   90.00
_cell.angle_beta   90.00
_cell.angle_gamma   90.00
#
_symmetry.space_group_name_H-M   'P 1'
#
loop_
_entity.id
_entity.type
_entity.pdbx_description
1 polymer ?
#
loop_
_entity_poly.entity_id
_entity_poly.type
_entity_poly.pdbx_seq_one_letter_code
_entity_poly.pdbx_strand_id
1 'polypeptide(L)'
;MANQLTAQGADRRPNKTLIIARQDFFVDGIVRILKTSNVAGNIVRVSPGEPCMRYFVGHAPDFLLIQENAKPEPFEDFLREMVEGFPDMRLLVFGQAMTDDYLYRIVQAGAHGYFNERMSGEHILQGLEAVSRGEFWVERHVMERFINAHSLQESMHNRVRIMGERLTQREIEVLELVLEGLSTGEIAERIFLSHQGVKAHLTTLFRKFNVKNRSQLILKALNEVSPVDSITELFQRCLQDCRLPEQKMVANR
;
A
#
# COMPACT_ATOMS: atom_id res chain seq x y z
N MET A 1 48.78 23.59 10.48
CA MET A 1 47.41 23.58 11.01
C MET A 1 46.76 22.23 10.60
N ALA A 2 46.92 21.28 11.44
CA ALA A 2 46.40 19.91 11.29
C ALA A 2 45.27 19.71 12.33
N ASN A 3 44.37 18.77 12.03
CA ASN A 3 43.35 18.26 12.95
C ASN A 3 42.04 19.06 13.08
N GLN A 4 41.08 18.66 12.23
CA GLN A 4 39.67 18.57 12.61
C GLN A 4 38.94 17.57 11.67
N LEU A 5 39.34 16.33 11.69
CA LEU A 5 38.68 15.21 11.00
C LEU A 5 38.79 13.96 11.90
N THR A 6 38.11 13.99 13.04
CA THR A 6 37.81 12.76 13.82
C THR A 6 36.88 13.12 14.96
N ALA A 7 35.59 13.11 14.74
CA ALA A 7 34.58 12.99 15.80
C ALA A 7 33.19 12.72 15.23
N GLN A 8 32.98 11.59 14.56
CA GLN A 8 31.64 11.03 14.34
C GLN A 8 31.71 9.49 14.36
N GLY A 9 32.41 8.96 15.31
CA GLY A 9 32.43 7.53 15.65
C GLY A 9 31.95 7.33 17.08
N ALA A 10 30.89 8.04 17.49
CA ALA A 10 30.34 7.92 18.82
C ALA A 10 29.24 6.86 18.84
N ASP A 11 29.52 5.74 19.54
CA ASP A 11 28.58 4.92 20.33
C ASP A 11 27.27 4.52 19.64
N ARG A 12 27.33 3.98 18.41
CA ARG A 12 26.21 3.22 17.88
C ARG A 12 26.17 1.88 18.58
N ARG A 13 25.19 1.71 19.50
CA ARG A 13 24.86 0.40 20.04
C ARG A 13 24.70 -0.61 18.90
N PRO A 14 25.03 -1.89 19.13
CA PRO A 14 24.86 -2.92 18.12
C PRO A 14 23.37 -3.01 17.74
N ASN A 15 23.08 -3.07 16.43
CA ASN A 15 21.73 -3.25 15.93
C ASN A 15 21.09 -4.52 16.55
N LYS A 16 19.77 -4.52 16.62
CA LYS A 16 18.96 -5.64 17.12
C LYS A 16 18.04 -6.11 16.00
N THR A 17 18.14 -7.37 15.63
CA THR A 17 17.28 -8.02 14.64
C THR A 17 16.35 -9.02 15.32
N LEU A 18 15.05 -8.84 15.14
CA LEU A 18 14.04 -9.78 15.57
C LEU A 18 13.55 -10.60 14.37
N ILE A 19 13.51 -11.92 14.50
CA ILE A 19 13.03 -12.83 13.46
C ILE A 19 11.84 -13.60 13.98
N ILE A 20 10.66 -13.41 13.38
CA ILE A 20 9.46 -14.21 13.64
C ILE A 20 9.41 -15.31 12.58
N ALA A 21 9.68 -16.54 12.98
CA ALA A 21 9.79 -17.66 12.04
C ALA A 21 9.55 -19.01 12.70
N ARG A 22 9.11 -19.98 11.91
CA ARG A 22 9.13 -21.39 12.28
C ARG A 22 10.57 -21.90 12.25
N GLN A 23 10.80 -23.03 12.88
CA GLN A 23 12.11 -23.66 12.85
C GLN A 23 12.22 -24.55 11.61
N ASP A 24 12.98 -24.10 10.60
CA ASP A 24 13.27 -24.85 9.38
C ASP A 24 14.68 -24.51 8.83
N PHE A 25 15.15 -25.32 7.87
CA PHE A 25 16.49 -25.15 7.27
C PHE A 25 16.68 -23.82 6.55
N PHE A 26 15.62 -23.29 5.93
CA PHE A 26 15.70 -22.00 5.24
C PHE A 26 15.92 -20.87 6.24
N VAL A 27 15.21 -20.89 7.34
CA VAL A 27 15.38 -19.90 8.44
C VAL A 27 16.77 -20.02 9.06
N ASP A 28 17.27 -21.23 9.29
CA ASP A 28 18.64 -21.44 9.80
C ASP A 28 19.68 -20.92 8.81
N GLY A 29 19.46 -21.10 7.51
CA GLY A 29 20.27 -20.52 6.43
C GLY A 29 20.29 -18.99 6.48
N ILE A 30 19.11 -18.35 6.55
CA ILE A 30 19.00 -16.89 6.68
C ILE A 30 19.73 -16.40 7.92
N VAL A 31 19.48 -16.99 9.09
CA VAL A 31 20.16 -16.59 10.34
C VAL A 31 21.68 -16.72 10.21
N ARG A 32 22.16 -17.77 9.55
CA ARG A 32 23.60 -17.95 9.30
C ARG A 32 24.18 -16.85 8.42
N ILE A 33 23.47 -16.49 7.35
CA ILE A 33 23.86 -15.39 6.45
C ILE A 33 23.86 -14.06 7.22
N LEU A 34 22.79 -13.76 7.94
CA LEU A 34 22.66 -12.52 8.71
C LEU A 34 23.78 -12.37 9.76
N LYS A 35 24.24 -13.46 10.38
CA LYS A 35 25.37 -13.44 11.33
C LYS A 35 26.70 -13.04 10.68
N THR A 36 26.84 -13.13 9.36
CA THR A 36 28.02 -12.63 8.66
C THR A 36 27.93 -11.13 8.36
N SER A 37 26.75 -10.53 8.55
CA SER A 37 26.51 -9.11 8.32
C SER A 37 26.94 -8.26 9.52
N ASN A 38 27.58 -7.13 9.24
CA ASN A 38 27.84 -6.10 10.24
C ASN A 38 26.59 -5.25 10.57
N VAL A 39 25.51 -5.42 9.82
CA VAL A 39 24.28 -4.62 9.93
C VAL A 39 23.24 -5.29 10.82
N ALA A 40 23.12 -6.63 10.79
CA ALA A 40 22.08 -7.36 11.52
C ALA A 40 22.21 -7.28 13.05
N GLY A 41 23.43 -7.15 13.58
CA GLY A 41 23.68 -7.03 15.01
C GLY A 41 23.27 -8.26 15.83
N ASN A 42 22.61 -8.05 16.96
CA ASN A 42 22.12 -9.13 17.80
C ASN A 42 20.81 -9.71 17.25
N ILE A 43 20.82 -11.00 16.91
CA ILE A 43 19.68 -11.70 16.29
C ILE A 43 18.94 -12.50 17.35
N VAL A 44 17.64 -12.19 17.50
CA VAL A 44 16.71 -12.91 18.36
C VAL A 44 15.64 -13.59 17.50
N ARG A 45 15.42 -14.89 17.70
CA ARG A 45 14.34 -15.65 17.05
C ARG A 45 13.17 -15.83 17.99
N VAL A 46 11.98 -15.71 17.43
CA VAL A 46 10.70 -15.89 18.12
C VAL A 46 9.85 -16.85 17.32
N SER A 47 9.26 -17.82 17.99
CA SER A 47 8.31 -18.75 17.36
C SER A 47 6.98 -18.08 17.07
N PRO A 48 6.24 -18.52 16.02
CA PRO A 48 4.89 -18.03 15.76
C PRO A 48 3.97 -18.23 16.98
N GLY A 49 3.18 -17.22 17.30
CA GLY A 49 2.26 -17.24 18.45
C GLY A 49 2.91 -16.86 19.78
N GLU A 50 4.23 -16.72 19.86
CA GLU A 50 4.86 -16.15 21.04
C GLU A 50 4.60 -14.63 21.12
N PRO A 51 4.41 -14.05 22.33
CA PRO A 51 4.23 -12.61 22.49
C PRO A 51 5.50 -11.86 22.07
N CYS A 52 5.57 -11.43 20.81
CA CYS A 52 6.75 -10.74 20.27
C CYS A 52 6.95 -9.34 20.90
N MET A 53 5.89 -8.70 21.39
CA MET A 53 5.93 -7.36 21.99
C MET A 53 6.88 -7.23 23.19
N ARG A 54 7.17 -8.31 23.89
CA ARG A 54 8.19 -8.30 24.98
C ARG A 54 9.58 -7.89 24.50
N TYR A 55 9.88 -8.11 23.21
CA TYR A 55 11.17 -7.75 22.61
C TYR A 55 11.25 -6.29 22.18
N PHE A 56 10.15 -5.56 22.25
CA PHE A 56 10.06 -4.13 21.96
C PHE A 56 10.18 -3.27 23.23
N VAL A 57 10.07 -3.89 24.41
CA VAL A 57 10.19 -3.17 25.68
C VAL A 57 11.61 -2.64 25.85
N GLY A 58 11.72 -1.37 26.19
CA GLY A 58 12.96 -0.64 26.43
C GLY A 58 13.64 -0.18 25.12
N HIS A 59 13.71 -1.01 24.11
CA HIS A 59 14.25 -0.64 22.81
C HIS A 59 13.72 -1.55 21.70
N ALA A 60 13.02 -0.96 20.74
CA ALA A 60 12.52 -1.65 19.56
C ALA A 60 13.69 -2.24 18.74
N PRO A 61 13.52 -3.37 18.05
CA PRO A 61 14.49 -3.88 17.10
C PRO A 61 14.69 -2.92 15.93
N ASP A 62 15.91 -2.84 15.41
CA ASP A 62 16.22 -2.07 14.22
C ASP A 62 15.69 -2.77 12.96
N PHE A 63 15.66 -4.12 13.00
CA PHE A 63 15.12 -4.96 11.94
C PHE A 63 14.09 -5.95 12.49
N LEU A 64 12.97 -6.06 11.81
CA LEU A 64 11.98 -7.11 12.00
C LEU A 64 11.88 -7.94 10.72
N LEU A 65 12.27 -9.21 10.79
CA LEU A 65 12.11 -10.17 9.70
C LEU A 65 10.97 -11.13 10.03
N ILE A 66 10.04 -11.31 9.11
CA ILE A 66 8.88 -12.18 9.32
C ILE A 66 8.80 -13.22 8.22
N GLN A 67 8.81 -14.48 8.60
CA GLN A 67 8.58 -15.58 7.66
C GLN A 67 7.11 -15.61 7.26
N GLU A 68 6.83 -15.70 5.95
CA GLU A 68 5.48 -15.68 5.39
C GLU A 68 4.53 -16.70 6.05
N ASN A 69 5.01 -17.94 6.26
CA ASN A 69 4.21 -19.01 6.88
C ASN A 69 4.16 -18.97 8.42
N ALA A 70 4.80 -17.99 9.03
CA ALA A 70 4.83 -17.74 10.46
C ALA A 70 4.18 -16.41 10.86
N LYS A 71 3.56 -15.75 9.88
CA LYS A 71 2.95 -14.43 10.03
C LYS A 71 1.75 -14.44 10.99
N PRO A 72 1.56 -13.40 11.81
CA PRO A 72 0.29 -13.15 12.51
C PRO A 72 -0.84 -12.86 11.50
N GLU A 73 -2.09 -13.14 11.87
CA GLU A 73 -3.26 -12.82 11.04
C GLU A 73 -4.17 -11.85 11.82
N PRO A 74 -4.74 -10.82 11.16
CA PRO A 74 -4.55 -10.41 9.76
C PRO A 74 -3.17 -9.78 9.52
N PHE A 75 -2.45 -10.22 8.47
CA PHE A 75 -1.04 -9.92 8.31
C PHE A 75 -0.75 -8.48 7.91
N GLU A 76 -1.48 -7.96 6.94
CA GLU A 76 -1.28 -6.58 6.47
C GLU A 76 -1.58 -5.55 7.57
N ASP A 77 -2.56 -5.81 8.44
CA ASP A 77 -2.87 -4.95 9.57
C ASP A 77 -1.74 -4.99 10.62
N PHE A 78 -1.22 -6.18 10.90
CA PHE A 78 -0.04 -6.33 11.76
C PHE A 78 1.18 -5.55 11.23
N LEU A 79 1.44 -5.59 9.91
CA LEU A 79 2.53 -4.81 9.32
C LEU A 79 2.32 -3.30 9.51
N ARG A 80 1.10 -2.79 9.29
CA ARG A 80 0.77 -1.37 9.50
C ARG A 80 0.98 -0.95 10.94
N GLU A 81 0.45 -1.73 11.89
CA GLU A 81 0.63 -1.46 13.32
C GLU A 81 2.12 -1.41 13.71
N MET A 82 2.94 -2.31 13.16
CA MET A 82 4.38 -2.34 13.43
C MET A 82 5.09 -1.10 12.88
N VAL A 83 4.77 -0.68 11.67
CA VAL A 83 5.39 0.50 11.04
C VAL A 83 4.93 1.80 11.71
N GLU A 84 3.63 1.92 12.04
CA GLU A 84 3.09 3.09 12.75
C GLU A 84 3.65 3.22 14.17
N GLY A 85 3.75 2.10 14.87
CA GLY A 85 4.28 2.07 16.25
C GLY A 85 5.79 2.24 16.34
N PHE A 86 6.53 1.84 15.31
CA PHE A 86 8.00 1.82 15.28
C PHE A 86 8.56 2.30 13.94
N PRO A 87 8.45 3.59 13.62
CA PRO A 87 8.76 4.15 12.29
C PRO A 87 10.24 4.02 11.88
N ASP A 88 11.14 3.90 12.85
CA ASP A 88 12.57 3.70 12.59
C ASP A 88 12.95 2.25 12.32
N MET A 89 12.05 1.30 12.61
CA MET A 89 12.28 -0.12 12.41
C MET A 89 12.17 -0.49 10.94
N ARG A 90 13.07 -1.33 10.46
CA ARG A 90 13.06 -1.88 9.11
C ARG A 90 12.36 -3.23 9.09
N LEU A 91 11.30 -3.33 8.33
CA LEU A 91 10.45 -4.52 8.24
C LEU A 91 10.70 -5.25 6.93
N LEU A 92 11.06 -6.52 7.02
CA LEU A 92 11.32 -7.41 5.90
C LEU A 92 10.47 -8.67 6.01
N VAL A 93 9.90 -9.11 4.91
CA VAL A 93 9.19 -10.38 4.83
C VAL A 93 10.06 -11.38 4.08
N PHE A 94 10.06 -12.64 4.48
CA PHE A 94 10.79 -13.67 3.76
C PHE A 94 9.99 -14.97 3.66
N GLY A 95 10.22 -15.72 2.58
CA GLY A 95 9.46 -16.96 2.34
C GLY A 95 9.76 -17.58 0.99
N GLN A 96 8.83 -18.40 0.51
CA GLN A 96 8.90 -19.02 -0.80
C GLN A 96 8.55 -18.04 -1.92
N ALA A 97 8.29 -18.54 -3.13
CA ALA A 97 7.95 -17.69 -4.26
C ALA A 97 6.61 -16.97 -4.01
N MET A 98 6.70 -15.66 -3.82
CA MET A 98 5.56 -14.78 -3.60
C MET A 98 5.04 -14.24 -4.94
N THR A 99 3.73 -14.07 -5.07
CA THR A 99 3.14 -13.43 -6.25
C THR A 99 3.32 -11.91 -6.19
N ASP A 100 3.34 -11.25 -7.35
CA ASP A 100 3.43 -9.78 -7.43
C ASP A 100 2.31 -9.08 -6.65
N ASP A 101 1.11 -9.64 -6.65
CA ASP A 101 -0.02 -9.10 -5.87
C ASP A 101 0.22 -9.19 -4.37
N TYR A 102 0.82 -10.27 -3.90
CA TYR A 102 1.19 -10.40 -2.50
C TYR A 102 2.31 -9.43 -2.13
N LEU A 103 3.36 -9.34 -2.95
CA LEU A 103 4.46 -8.39 -2.76
C LEU A 103 3.97 -6.94 -2.74
N TYR A 104 3.08 -6.59 -3.66
CA TYR A 104 2.45 -5.28 -3.68
C TYR A 104 1.71 -4.98 -2.36
N ARG A 105 0.89 -5.93 -1.85
CA ARG A 105 0.14 -5.73 -0.60
C ARG A 105 1.04 -5.55 0.61
N ILE A 106 2.11 -6.34 0.75
CA ILE A 106 3.03 -6.21 1.89
C ILE A 106 3.83 -4.90 1.84
N VAL A 107 4.23 -4.44 0.66
CA VAL A 107 4.87 -3.13 0.48
C VAL A 107 3.90 -2.00 0.81
N GLN A 108 2.65 -2.09 0.36
CA GLN A 108 1.59 -1.14 0.71
C GLN A 108 1.30 -1.11 2.21
N ALA A 109 1.46 -2.23 2.90
CA ALA A 109 1.32 -2.33 4.35
C ALA A 109 2.56 -1.86 5.12
N GLY A 110 3.64 -1.44 4.43
CA GLY A 110 4.83 -0.86 5.03
C GLY A 110 6.07 -1.76 5.09
N ALA A 111 6.06 -2.93 4.46
CA ALA A 111 7.28 -3.74 4.34
C ALA A 111 8.32 -3.01 3.48
N HIS A 112 9.56 -2.95 3.96
CA HIS A 112 10.68 -2.34 3.26
C HIS A 112 11.28 -3.26 2.19
N GLY A 113 10.96 -4.55 2.24
CA GLY A 113 11.42 -5.51 1.25
C GLY A 113 11.08 -6.94 1.58
N TYR A 114 11.52 -7.84 0.71
CA TYR A 114 11.34 -9.27 0.92
C TYR A 114 12.56 -10.08 0.47
N PHE A 115 12.71 -11.27 1.06
CA PHE A 115 13.68 -12.27 0.65
C PHE A 115 12.97 -13.57 0.29
N ASN A 116 13.36 -14.20 -0.80
CA ASN A 116 12.85 -15.51 -1.18
C ASN A 116 13.95 -16.57 -1.13
N GLU A 117 13.56 -17.84 -1.08
CA GLU A 117 14.48 -19.00 -0.98
C GLU A 117 15.41 -19.17 -2.18
N ARG A 118 15.13 -18.49 -3.32
CA ARG A 118 15.96 -18.52 -4.53
C ARG A 118 17.07 -17.47 -4.52
N MET A 119 17.05 -16.54 -3.57
CA MET A 119 18.07 -15.52 -3.45
C MET A 119 19.37 -16.13 -2.90
N SER A 120 20.49 -15.73 -3.47
CA SER A 120 21.79 -16.09 -2.92
C SER A 120 22.04 -15.37 -1.58
N GLY A 121 22.93 -15.92 -0.76
CA GLY A 121 23.31 -15.27 0.50
C GLY A 121 23.85 -13.86 0.30
N GLU A 122 24.55 -13.62 -0.81
CA GLU A 122 25.06 -12.29 -1.18
C GLU A 122 23.93 -11.30 -1.46
N HIS A 123 22.88 -11.72 -2.21
CA HIS A 123 21.70 -10.88 -2.46
C HIS A 123 20.93 -10.56 -1.17
N ILE A 124 20.85 -11.51 -0.23
CA ILE A 124 20.21 -11.25 1.08
C ILE A 124 21.00 -10.19 1.87
N LEU A 125 22.34 -10.26 1.86
CA LEU A 125 23.19 -9.28 2.53
C LEU A 125 23.10 -7.90 1.87
N GLN A 126 23.14 -7.84 0.55
CA GLN A 126 22.92 -6.58 -0.21
C GLN A 126 21.56 -5.95 0.11
N GLY A 127 20.51 -6.77 0.16
CA GLY A 127 19.17 -6.31 0.53
C GLY A 127 19.09 -5.78 1.96
N LEU A 128 19.72 -6.46 2.91
CA LEU A 128 19.77 -5.98 4.29
C LEU A 128 20.52 -4.64 4.40
N GLU A 129 21.63 -4.50 3.69
CA GLU A 129 22.41 -3.26 3.65
C GLU A 129 21.61 -2.11 2.99
N ALA A 130 20.95 -2.38 1.88
CA ALA A 130 20.07 -1.40 1.21
C ALA A 130 18.97 -0.90 2.16
N VAL A 131 18.26 -1.85 2.81
CA VAL A 131 17.19 -1.52 3.74
C VAL A 131 17.71 -0.78 4.99
N SER A 132 18.94 -1.07 5.44
CA SER A 132 19.58 -0.33 6.55
C SER A 132 19.82 1.14 6.22
N ARG A 133 20.01 1.46 4.96
CA ARG A 133 20.15 2.85 4.47
C ARG A 133 18.81 3.54 4.20
N GLY A 134 17.67 2.83 4.42
CA GLY A 134 16.33 3.34 4.15
C GLY A 134 15.86 3.12 2.71
N GLU A 135 16.57 2.32 1.94
CA GLU A 135 16.17 1.94 0.58
C GLU A 135 15.17 0.77 0.64
N PHE A 136 14.33 0.63 -0.39
CA PHE A 136 13.45 -0.53 -0.54
C PHE A 136 14.18 -1.67 -1.27
N TRP A 137 13.96 -2.91 -0.80
CA TRP A 137 14.48 -4.11 -1.45
C TRP A 137 13.34 -4.95 -2.03
N VAL A 138 12.83 -4.50 -3.16
CA VAL A 138 11.74 -5.13 -3.90
C VAL A 138 12.05 -5.11 -5.40
N GLU A 139 11.44 -6.02 -6.16
CA GLU A 139 11.61 -6.04 -7.60
C GLU A 139 11.06 -4.76 -8.23
N ARG A 140 11.75 -4.30 -9.26
CA ARG A 140 11.49 -3.01 -9.91
C ARG A 140 10.03 -2.87 -10.34
N HIS A 141 9.45 -3.89 -10.95
CA HIS A 141 8.07 -3.85 -11.43
C HIS A 141 7.03 -3.75 -10.29
N VAL A 142 7.31 -4.35 -9.11
CA VAL A 142 6.46 -4.20 -7.91
C VAL A 142 6.53 -2.77 -7.40
N MET A 143 7.72 -2.17 -7.36
CA MET A 143 7.90 -0.78 -6.95
C MET A 143 7.26 0.20 -7.93
N GLU A 144 7.41 -0.02 -9.25
CA GLU A 144 6.76 0.79 -10.28
C GLU A 144 5.24 0.75 -10.13
N ARG A 145 4.66 -0.44 -9.86
CA ARG A 145 3.23 -0.58 -9.59
C ARG A 145 2.81 0.18 -8.33
N PHE A 146 3.59 0.12 -7.26
CA PHE A 146 3.33 0.85 -6.01
C PHE A 146 3.35 2.36 -6.23
N ILE A 147 4.37 2.89 -6.90
CA ILE A 147 4.50 4.33 -7.21
C ILE A 147 3.32 4.80 -8.08
N ASN A 148 2.99 4.05 -9.12
CA ASN A 148 1.87 4.39 -10.02
C ASN A 148 0.53 4.41 -9.29
N ALA A 149 0.25 3.42 -8.45
CA ALA A 149 -0.98 3.37 -7.67
C ALA A 149 -1.07 4.53 -6.67
N HIS A 150 0.04 4.88 -6.01
CA HIS A 150 0.08 5.99 -5.06
C HIS A 150 -0.11 7.34 -5.76
N SER A 151 0.56 7.56 -6.88
CA SER A 151 0.40 8.76 -7.72
C SER A 151 -1.03 8.92 -8.26
N LEU A 152 -1.68 7.81 -8.65
CA LEU A 152 -3.09 7.80 -9.03
C LEU A 152 -3.99 8.21 -7.87
N GLN A 153 -3.76 7.66 -6.70
CA GLN A 153 -4.54 7.95 -5.50
C GLN A 153 -4.40 9.41 -5.07
N GLU A 154 -3.19 9.98 -5.07
CA GLU A 154 -2.96 11.39 -4.80
C GLU A 154 -3.64 12.30 -5.82
N SER A 155 -3.56 11.96 -7.10
CA SER A 155 -4.25 12.68 -8.17
C SER A 155 -5.77 12.68 -7.97
N MET A 156 -6.36 11.54 -7.62
CA MET A 156 -7.79 11.43 -7.31
C MET A 156 -8.16 12.27 -6.08
N HIS A 157 -7.42 12.18 -4.98
CA HIS A 157 -7.67 12.99 -3.78
C HIS A 157 -7.65 14.50 -4.08
N ASN A 158 -6.67 14.95 -4.85
CA ASN A 158 -6.59 16.36 -5.24
C ASN A 158 -7.78 16.79 -6.09
N ARG A 159 -8.24 15.98 -7.04
CA ARG A 159 -9.41 16.25 -7.87
C ARG A 159 -10.70 16.28 -7.04
N VAL A 160 -10.87 15.35 -6.09
CA VAL A 160 -12.01 15.35 -5.15
C VAL A 160 -12.01 16.63 -4.31
N ARG A 161 -10.86 17.05 -3.79
CA ARG A 161 -10.71 18.30 -3.04
C ARG A 161 -11.13 19.52 -3.87
N ILE A 162 -10.61 19.64 -5.10
CA ILE A 162 -10.95 20.75 -6.02
C ILE A 162 -12.46 20.75 -6.35
N MET A 163 -13.05 19.57 -6.56
CA MET A 163 -14.50 19.44 -6.77
C MET A 163 -15.26 19.89 -5.52
N GLY A 164 -14.82 19.48 -4.33
CA GLY A 164 -15.42 19.85 -3.05
C GLY A 164 -15.39 21.34 -2.75
N GLU A 165 -14.35 22.08 -3.18
CA GLU A 165 -14.25 23.54 -2.99
C GLU A 165 -15.37 24.33 -3.70
N ARG A 166 -16.01 23.74 -4.69
CA ARG A 166 -17.15 24.35 -5.44
C ARG A 166 -18.51 24.02 -4.82
N LEU A 167 -18.54 23.12 -3.85
CA LEU A 167 -19.77 22.58 -3.29
C LEU A 167 -19.91 23.00 -1.83
N THR A 168 -21.14 23.19 -1.37
CA THR A 168 -21.43 23.31 0.06
C THR A 168 -21.44 21.92 0.70
N GLN A 169 -21.30 21.86 2.03
CA GLN A 169 -21.32 20.60 2.77
C GLN A 169 -22.57 19.77 2.46
N ARG A 170 -23.73 20.41 2.38
CA ARG A 170 -25.00 19.73 2.04
C ARG A 170 -25.06 19.23 0.60
N GLU A 171 -24.45 19.92 -0.33
CA GLU A 171 -24.33 19.46 -1.72
C GLU A 171 -23.39 18.27 -1.83
N ILE A 172 -22.31 18.22 -1.05
CA ILE A 172 -21.40 17.06 -0.96
C ILE A 172 -22.17 15.86 -0.44
N GLU A 173 -22.86 15.97 0.70
CA GLU A 173 -23.66 14.89 1.28
C GLU A 173 -24.69 14.33 0.30
N VAL A 174 -25.40 15.21 -0.41
CA VAL A 174 -26.38 14.79 -1.43
C VAL A 174 -25.68 14.13 -2.61
N LEU A 175 -24.54 14.65 -3.07
CA LEU A 175 -23.79 14.07 -4.19
C LEU A 175 -23.26 12.67 -3.85
N GLU A 176 -22.70 12.47 -2.66
CA GLU A 176 -22.22 11.18 -2.17
C GLU A 176 -23.33 10.12 -2.23
N LEU A 177 -24.51 10.42 -1.66
CA LEU A 177 -25.65 9.50 -1.67
C LEU A 177 -26.23 9.27 -3.08
N VAL A 178 -26.10 10.26 -3.96
CA VAL A 178 -26.42 10.08 -5.39
C VAL A 178 -25.47 9.11 -6.05
N LEU A 179 -24.18 9.19 -5.75
CA LEU A 179 -23.16 8.27 -6.29
C LEU A 179 -23.31 6.85 -5.73
N GLU A 180 -23.78 6.69 -4.48
CA GLU A 180 -24.18 5.41 -3.91
C GLU A 180 -25.44 4.80 -4.57
N GLY A 181 -26.15 5.55 -5.39
CA GLY A 181 -27.34 5.09 -6.11
C GLY A 181 -28.66 5.31 -5.40
N LEU A 182 -28.71 5.97 -4.22
CA LEU A 182 -29.92 6.16 -3.43
C LEU A 182 -30.94 7.04 -4.18
N SER A 183 -32.22 6.70 -4.08
CA SER A 183 -33.33 7.53 -4.59
C SER A 183 -33.46 8.83 -3.79
N THR A 184 -34.20 9.81 -4.34
CA THR A 184 -34.47 11.09 -3.64
C THR A 184 -35.17 10.89 -2.27
N GLY A 185 -35.98 9.81 -2.15
CA GLY A 185 -36.64 9.45 -0.91
C GLY A 185 -35.65 8.95 0.16
N GLU A 186 -34.83 7.97 -0.21
CA GLU A 186 -33.80 7.40 0.66
C GLU A 186 -32.78 8.47 1.09
N ILE A 187 -32.40 9.38 0.18
CA ILE A 187 -31.53 10.52 0.52
C ILE A 187 -32.20 11.41 1.57
N ALA A 188 -33.49 11.76 1.36
CA ALA A 188 -34.22 12.60 2.28
C ALA A 188 -34.28 12.02 3.70
N GLU A 189 -34.51 10.71 3.81
CA GLU A 189 -34.50 9.98 5.09
C GLU A 189 -33.10 9.95 5.71
N ARG A 190 -32.07 9.67 4.92
CA ARG A 190 -30.69 9.48 5.39
C ARG A 190 -30.08 10.74 6.00
N ILE A 191 -30.38 11.92 5.41
CA ILE A 191 -29.82 13.21 5.86
C ILE A 191 -30.85 14.13 6.53
N PHE A 192 -32.03 13.59 6.90
CA PHE A 192 -33.10 14.31 7.61
C PHE A 192 -33.55 15.58 6.89
N LEU A 193 -33.76 15.50 5.58
CA LEU A 193 -34.32 16.55 4.75
C LEU A 193 -35.71 16.17 4.20
N SER A 194 -36.47 17.17 3.77
CA SER A 194 -37.66 16.91 2.98
C SER A 194 -37.31 16.49 1.54
N HIS A 195 -38.17 15.71 0.90
CA HIS A 195 -38.03 15.40 -0.54
C HIS A 195 -37.82 16.63 -1.42
N GLN A 196 -38.49 17.73 -1.06
CA GLN A 196 -38.38 19.02 -1.77
C GLN A 196 -36.98 19.64 -1.52
N GLY A 197 -36.44 19.52 -0.31
CA GLY A 197 -35.08 19.97 0.02
C GLY A 197 -34.01 19.24 -0.81
N VAL A 198 -34.10 17.91 -0.90
CA VAL A 198 -33.17 17.11 -1.72
C VAL A 198 -33.29 17.49 -3.20
N LYS A 199 -34.53 17.69 -3.74
CA LYS A 199 -34.72 18.15 -5.12
C LYS A 199 -34.08 19.52 -5.38
N ALA A 200 -34.13 20.44 -4.41
CA ALA A 200 -33.51 21.76 -4.53
C ALA A 200 -31.95 21.62 -4.61
N HIS A 201 -31.35 20.78 -3.76
CA HIS A 201 -29.90 20.49 -3.82
C HIS A 201 -29.53 19.83 -5.15
N LEU A 202 -30.31 18.85 -5.63
CA LEU A 202 -30.06 18.21 -6.92
C LEU A 202 -30.14 19.23 -8.09
N THR A 203 -31.10 20.14 -8.07
CA THR A 203 -31.20 21.19 -9.09
C THR A 203 -29.96 22.09 -9.08
N THR A 204 -29.46 22.42 -7.90
CA THR A 204 -28.23 23.22 -7.75
C THR A 204 -27.01 22.45 -8.25
N LEU A 205 -26.89 21.16 -7.91
CA LEU A 205 -25.83 20.28 -8.42
C LEU A 205 -25.89 20.16 -9.95
N PHE A 206 -27.09 19.95 -10.55
CA PHE A 206 -27.20 19.91 -12.00
C PHE A 206 -26.69 21.19 -12.67
N ARG A 207 -27.00 22.34 -12.09
CA ARG A 207 -26.47 23.62 -12.57
C ARG A 207 -24.96 23.74 -12.43
N LYS A 208 -24.39 23.35 -11.26
CA LYS A 208 -22.94 23.46 -10.98
C LYS A 208 -22.12 22.54 -11.88
N PHE A 209 -22.65 21.34 -12.16
CA PHE A 209 -22.00 20.37 -13.05
C PHE A 209 -22.38 20.55 -14.53
N ASN A 210 -23.25 21.52 -14.84
CA ASN A 210 -23.75 21.77 -16.18
C ASN A 210 -24.36 20.52 -16.83
N VAL A 211 -25.25 19.84 -16.11
CA VAL A 211 -25.94 18.60 -16.55
C VAL A 211 -27.46 18.75 -16.40
N LYS A 212 -28.22 17.87 -17.09
CA LYS A 212 -29.69 17.97 -17.16
C LYS A 212 -30.42 16.95 -16.29
N ASN A 213 -29.74 15.89 -15.85
CA ASN A 213 -30.36 14.80 -15.09
C ASN A 213 -29.35 14.08 -14.19
N ARG A 214 -29.89 13.20 -13.33
CA ARG A 214 -29.13 12.44 -12.35
C ARG A 214 -28.05 11.55 -12.98
N SER A 215 -28.34 10.84 -14.05
CA SER A 215 -27.38 9.96 -14.72
C SER A 215 -26.20 10.75 -15.27
N GLN A 216 -26.45 11.90 -15.85
CA GLN A 216 -25.41 12.81 -16.33
C GLN A 216 -24.58 13.38 -15.16
N LEU A 217 -25.23 13.69 -14.02
CA LEU A 217 -24.51 14.14 -12.82
C LEU A 217 -23.53 13.07 -12.33
N ILE A 218 -23.97 11.82 -12.22
CA ILE A 218 -23.12 10.70 -11.82
C ILE A 218 -21.91 10.57 -12.76
N LEU A 219 -22.15 10.47 -14.05
CA LEU A 219 -21.09 10.35 -15.06
C LEU A 219 -20.11 11.53 -15.01
N LYS A 220 -20.63 12.74 -14.86
CA LYS A 220 -19.81 13.95 -14.83
C LYS A 220 -18.95 14.00 -13.58
N ALA A 221 -19.52 13.71 -12.40
CA ALA A 221 -18.78 13.68 -11.14
C ALA A 221 -17.67 12.61 -11.15
N LEU A 222 -17.97 11.39 -11.62
CA LEU A 222 -16.99 10.32 -11.76
C LEU A 222 -15.86 10.68 -12.74
N ASN A 223 -16.18 11.30 -13.88
CA ASN A 223 -15.16 11.73 -14.84
C ASN A 223 -14.29 12.88 -14.31
N GLU A 224 -14.82 13.79 -13.50
CA GLU A 224 -14.02 14.86 -12.90
C GLU A 224 -13.02 14.34 -11.87
N VAL A 225 -13.36 13.28 -11.15
CA VAL A 225 -12.49 12.66 -10.15
C VAL A 225 -11.51 11.64 -10.78
N SER A 226 -11.92 11.02 -11.89
CA SER A 226 -11.11 10.02 -12.58
C SER A 226 -9.77 10.59 -13.05
N PRO A 227 -8.65 9.90 -12.79
CA PRO A 227 -7.34 10.27 -13.32
C PRO A 227 -7.19 9.97 -14.82
N VAL A 228 -8.12 9.23 -15.41
CA VAL A 228 -8.19 8.98 -16.86
C VAL A 228 -9.14 9.99 -17.51
N ASP A 229 -8.86 10.39 -18.73
CA ASP A 229 -9.59 11.46 -19.42
C ASP A 229 -11.08 11.15 -19.61
N SER A 230 -11.44 9.85 -19.69
CA SER A 230 -12.82 9.41 -19.77
C SER A 230 -12.98 7.97 -19.27
N ILE A 231 -13.89 7.77 -18.30
CA ILE A 231 -14.27 6.41 -17.84
C ILE A 231 -14.88 5.62 -19.01
N THR A 232 -15.61 6.27 -19.90
CA THR A 232 -16.20 5.65 -21.09
C THR A 232 -15.12 5.14 -22.05
N GLU A 233 -14.07 5.90 -22.28
CA GLU A 233 -12.94 5.48 -23.12
C GLU A 233 -12.15 4.34 -22.49
N LEU A 234 -11.94 4.40 -21.17
CA LEU A 234 -11.30 3.30 -20.43
C LEU A 234 -12.12 2.01 -20.60
N PHE A 235 -13.44 2.08 -20.41
CA PHE A 235 -14.34 0.93 -20.57
C PHE A 235 -14.30 0.38 -21.99
N GLN A 236 -14.31 1.26 -23.02
CA GLN A 236 -14.20 0.85 -24.41
C GLN A 236 -12.86 0.14 -24.71
N ARG A 237 -11.74 0.63 -24.19
CA ARG A 237 -10.44 -0.04 -24.32
C ARG A 237 -10.46 -1.43 -23.67
N CYS A 238 -10.94 -1.54 -22.44
CA CYS A 238 -11.04 -2.83 -21.77
C CYS A 238 -11.91 -3.83 -22.55
N LEU A 239 -13.02 -3.38 -23.15
CA LEU A 239 -13.87 -4.23 -24.00
C LEU A 239 -13.14 -4.66 -25.29
N GLN A 240 -12.32 -3.80 -25.89
CA GLN A 240 -11.51 -4.14 -27.05
C GLN A 240 -10.44 -5.18 -26.70
N ASP A 241 -9.75 -4.99 -25.59
CA ASP A 241 -8.72 -5.92 -25.10
C ASP A 241 -9.31 -7.30 -24.76
N CYS A 242 -10.53 -7.34 -24.22
CA CYS A 242 -11.24 -8.60 -23.97
C CYS A 242 -11.72 -9.32 -25.25
N ARG A 243 -11.83 -8.62 -26.40
CA ARG A 243 -12.27 -9.21 -27.69
C ARG A 243 -11.15 -9.75 -28.56
N LEU A 244 -9.88 -9.51 -28.20
CA LEU A 244 -8.69 -9.88 -29.00
C LEU A 244 -8.19 -11.34 -28.90
N PRO A 245 -8.64 -12.25 -27.98
CA PRO A 245 -8.12 -13.62 -27.94
C PRO A 245 -8.59 -14.55 -29.06
N GLU A 246 -9.71 -14.29 -29.74
CA GLU A 246 -10.30 -15.29 -30.66
C GLU A 246 -9.70 -15.32 -32.07
N GLN A 247 -9.01 -14.30 -32.52
CA GLN A 247 -8.49 -14.24 -33.91
C GLN A 247 -7.07 -14.80 -34.10
N LYS A 248 -6.33 -15.15 -33.03
CA LYS A 248 -4.98 -15.73 -33.16
C LYS A 248 -4.94 -17.27 -33.22
N MET A 249 -6.08 -17.94 -33.05
CA MET A 249 -6.14 -19.42 -33.08
C MET A 249 -6.46 -20.03 -34.45
N VAL A 250 -6.80 -19.23 -35.47
CA VAL A 250 -7.21 -19.76 -36.79
C VAL A 250 -6.12 -19.65 -37.85
N ALA A 251 -4.98 -19.03 -37.58
CA ALA A 251 -3.92 -18.83 -38.57
C ALA A 251 -2.77 -19.86 -38.53
N ASN A 252 -2.89 -20.94 -37.74
CA ASN A 252 -1.87 -22.00 -37.67
C ASN A 252 -2.51 -23.40 -37.77
N ARG A 253 -3.23 -23.63 -38.89
CA ARG A 253 -3.53 -24.99 -39.39
C ARG A 253 -3.17 -25.08 -40.86
#